data_6fd72e745fcd96a21516b360825d1f25
#
_entry.id   6fd72e745fcd96a21516b360825d1f25
#
_cell.length_a   1.000
_cell.length_b   1.000
_cell.length_c   1.000
_cell.angle_alpha   90.00
_cell.angle_beta   90.00
_cell.angle_gamma   90.00
#
_symmetry.space_group_name_H-M   'P 1'
#
loop_
_entity.id
_entity.type
_entity.pdbx_description
1 polymer ?
#
loop_
_entity_poly.entity_id
_entity_poly.type
_entity_poly.pdbx_seq_one_letter_code
_entity_poly.pdbx_strand_id
1 'polypeptide(L)'
;MINVAVLGYGTVGSGVVEVIEKNKDMVNKKSTQELEVKYILDLRDFPGDPYEDKVIHDFNTILEDDSVKIVCETMGGVGAAYQFTKQALELGKSVCTSNKELVAKHGPELLQIAREHNCNYLFEASVGGGIPIIRPLNYSLTAEKIEAINGILNGTTNYILSKMEKEGADFATVLKEAQDKGYAERNPEADVEGHDACRKIAILSSLMFGKNVDSEKIPTEGITKITAADFEYANAADHTIKLLGRSRAIDENTAEVMVAPFLLSREHPLAMVHGVFNAVFVTGNMLGDSMYYGRGAGKLPTASAVVSDVIDCARHQGKVIMCFWDKEEVKLVDTGETVRSFFIRAKAGAEANVEAAFPGGKELHLEDRKGDFGYFIQPMKESEFLAKYEALGEQMLGRIRLV
;
A
#
# COMPACT_ATOMS: atom_id res chain seq x y z
N MET A 1 9.83 25.34 22.19
CA MET A 1 8.85 25.38 21.08
C MET A 1 9.57 24.92 19.81
N ILE A 2 8.97 24.02 19.07
CA ILE A 2 9.47 23.50 17.79
C ILE A 2 8.51 23.96 16.69
N ASN A 3 9.04 24.64 15.68
CA ASN A 3 8.25 25.06 14.53
C ASN A 3 8.24 23.97 13.46
N VAL A 4 7.06 23.78 12.90
CA VAL A 4 6.74 22.81 11.83
C VAL A 4 6.39 23.58 10.56
N ALA A 5 6.91 23.16 9.42
CA ALA A 5 6.47 23.62 8.12
C ALA A 5 5.70 22.51 7.38
N VAL A 6 4.63 22.87 6.68
CA VAL A 6 3.81 21.93 5.87
C VAL A 6 3.96 22.29 4.40
N LEU A 7 4.46 21.36 3.59
CA LEU A 7 4.62 21.51 2.15
C LEU A 7 3.41 20.89 1.41
N GLY A 8 2.63 21.73 0.75
CA GLY A 8 1.37 21.39 0.12
C GLY A 8 0.18 21.49 1.08
N TYR A 9 -0.77 22.40 0.78
CA TYR A 9 -1.98 22.60 1.57
C TYR A 9 -3.21 22.00 0.88
N GLY A 10 -3.01 20.77 0.38
CA GLY A 10 -4.07 19.93 -0.16
C GLY A 10 -4.79 19.15 0.94
N THR A 11 -5.40 18.04 0.55
CA THR A 11 -6.18 17.18 1.47
C THR A 11 -5.38 16.75 2.71
N VAL A 12 -4.16 16.25 2.52
CA VAL A 12 -3.35 15.75 3.64
C VAL A 12 -2.74 16.91 4.42
N GLY A 13 -2.15 17.90 3.77
CA GLY A 13 -1.49 19.03 4.45
C GLY A 13 -2.45 19.86 5.30
N SER A 14 -3.64 20.19 4.77
CA SER A 14 -4.67 20.86 5.58
C SER A 14 -5.14 19.98 6.75
N GLY A 15 -5.13 18.65 6.56
CA GLY A 15 -5.40 17.69 7.63
C GLY A 15 -4.31 17.71 8.71
N VAL A 16 -3.03 17.81 8.35
CA VAL A 16 -1.91 17.89 9.31
C VAL A 16 -2.07 19.13 10.20
N VAL A 17 -2.33 20.29 9.60
CA VAL A 17 -2.62 21.53 10.35
C VAL A 17 -3.81 21.33 11.28
N GLU A 18 -4.91 20.79 10.77
CA GLU A 18 -6.13 20.53 11.55
C GLU A 18 -5.88 19.60 12.73
N VAL A 19 -5.11 18.50 12.57
CA VAL A 19 -4.81 17.56 13.65
C VAL A 19 -3.92 18.20 14.71
N ILE A 20 -2.87 18.93 14.32
CA ILE A 20 -1.99 19.63 15.26
C ILE A 20 -2.79 20.63 16.10
N GLU A 21 -3.64 21.44 15.47
CA GLU A 21 -4.39 22.48 16.18
C GLU A 21 -5.53 21.92 17.05
N LYS A 22 -6.34 21.00 16.50
CA LYS A 22 -7.45 20.39 17.27
C LYS A 22 -6.99 19.57 18.46
N ASN A 23 -5.85 18.89 18.33
CA ASN A 23 -5.30 18.03 19.37
C ASN A 23 -4.08 18.65 20.07
N LYS A 24 -3.93 19.98 20.04
CA LYS A 24 -2.75 20.73 20.49
C LYS A 24 -2.23 20.28 21.85
N ASP A 25 -3.10 20.20 22.86
CA ASP A 25 -2.69 19.80 24.21
C ASP A 25 -2.14 18.38 24.25
N MET A 26 -2.77 17.44 23.52
CA MET A 26 -2.30 16.07 23.44
C MET A 26 -1.00 15.97 22.65
N VAL A 27 -0.89 16.67 21.53
CA VAL A 27 0.29 16.71 20.68
C VAL A 27 1.48 17.26 21.48
N ASN A 28 1.33 18.39 22.15
CA ASN A 28 2.36 19.00 23.00
C ASN A 28 2.75 18.09 24.17
N LYS A 29 1.79 17.49 24.85
CA LYS A 29 2.05 16.53 25.91
C LYS A 29 2.85 15.32 25.42
N LYS A 30 2.50 14.78 24.26
CA LYS A 30 3.15 13.58 23.70
C LYS A 30 4.51 13.88 23.09
N SER A 31 4.71 15.03 22.48
CA SER A 31 6.02 15.49 21.97
C SER A 31 6.98 15.93 23.06
N THR A 32 6.49 16.17 24.29
CA THR A 32 7.22 16.78 25.42
C THR A 32 7.71 18.21 25.12
N GLN A 33 7.19 18.82 24.06
CA GLN A 33 7.52 20.16 23.62
C GLN A 33 6.28 20.83 23.00
N GLU A 34 6.28 22.16 22.96
CA GLU A 34 5.27 22.90 22.19
C GLU A 34 5.59 22.79 20.70
N LEU A 35 4.61 22.36 19.92
CA LEU A 35 4.65 22.29 18.46
C LEU A 35 3.74 23.35 17.85
N GLU A 36 4.24 24.09 16.87
CA GLU A 36 3.48 25.09 16.14
C GLU A 36 3.71 24.95 14.64
N VAL A 37 2.65 25.01 13.85
CA VAL A 37 2.76 25.17 12.39
C VAL A 37 3.08 26.63 12.13
N LYS A 38 4.31 26.90 11.66
CA LYS A 38 4.80 28.24 11.37
C LYS A 38 4.58 28.62 9.92
N TYR A 39 4.83 27.71 9.00
CA TYR A 39 4.72 27.92 7.56
C TYR A 39 3.92 26.85 6.87
N ILE A 40 3.17 27.27 5.85
CA ILE A 40 2.45 26.42 4.91
C ILE A 40 2.92 26.82 3.51
N LEU A 41 3.68 25.96 2.85
CA LEU A 41 4.14 26.19 1.48
C LEU A 41 3.12 25.64 0.48
N ASP A 42 2.54 26.51 -0.34
CA ASP A 42 1.71 26.13 -1.48
C ASP A 42 1.86 27.16 -2.60
N LEU A 43 1.59 26.76 -3.83
CA LEU A 43 1.58 27.68 -4.98
C LEU A 43 0.31 28.54 -5.04
N ARG A 44 -0.72 28.16 -4.31
CA ARG A 44 -2.03 28.80 -4.27
C ARG A 44 -2.16 29.68 -3.02
N ASP A 45 -2.97 30.76 -3.14
CA ASP A 45 -3.49 31.48 -2.00
C ASP A 45 -4.76 30.81 -1.47
N PHE A 46 -5.07 31.03 -0.19
CA PHE A 46 -6.26 30.49 0.47
C PHE A 46 -7.01 31.60 1.21
N PRO A 47 -7.60 32.57 0.48
CA PRO A 47 -8.25 33.72 1.09
C PRO A 47 -9.42 33.30 2.00
N GLY A 48 -9.43 33.81 3.20
CA GLY A 48 -10.43 33.49 4.22
C GLY A 48 -10.18 32.18 5.00
N ASP A 49 -9.09 31.45 4.71
CA ASP A 49 -8.67 30.32 5.54
C ASP A 49 -8.09 30.84 6.89
N PRO A 50 -8.37 30.18 8.03
CA PRO A 50 -7.83 30.59 9.34
C PRO A 50 -6.29 30.65 9.41
N TYR A 51 -5.60 30.03 8.48
CA TYR A 51 -4.12 29.95 8.42
C TYR A 51 -3.54 30.68 7.20
N GLU A 52 -4.30 31.57 6.57
CA GLU A 52 -3.90 32.34 5.40
C GLU A 52 -2.60 33.11 5.62
N ASP A 53 -2.40 33.67 6.81
CA ASP A 53 -1.21 34.41 7.25
C ASP A 53 0.06 33.55 7.36
N LYS A 54 -0.06 32.22 7.40
CA LYS A 54 1.06 31.26 7.44
C LYS A 54 1.45 30.75 6.05
N VAL A 55 0.68 31.08 5.01
CA VAL A 55 0.94 30.64 3.64
C VAL A 55 2.11 31.39 3.04
N ILE A 56 3.06 30.65 2.50
CA ILE A 56 4.23 31.17 1.80
C ILE A 56 4.41 30.45 0.46
N HIS A 57 5.15 31.07 -0.48
CA HIS A 57 5.36 30.56 -1.82
C HIS A 57 6.81 30.23 -2.15
N ASP A 58 7.75 30.60 -1.26
CA ASP A 58 9.17 30.35 -1.43
C ASP A 58 9.68 29.36 -0.36
N PHE A 59 10.20 28.22 -0.82
CA PHE A 59 10.77 27.20 0.06
C PHE A 59 12.03 27.67 0.80
N ASN A 60 12.79 28.62 0.24
CA ASN A 60 13.99 29.16 0.90
C ASN A 60 13.66 29.79 2.27
N THR A 61 12.46 30.37 2.41
CA THR A 61 11.99 30.89 3.70
C THR A 61 12.02 29.81 4.80
N ILE A 62 11.71 28.57 4.46
CA ILE A 62 11.75 27.43 5.40
C ILE A 62 13.19 26.98 5.64
N LEU A 63 14.03 26.96 4.60
CA LEU A 63 15.42 26.52 4.71
C LEU A 63 16.25 27.47 5.58
N GLU A 64 16.07 28.79 5.40
CA GLU A 64 16.80 29.84 6.10
C GLU A 64 16.34 30.05 7.56
N ASP A 65 15.17 29.54 7.93
CA ASP A 65 14.66 29.66 9.29
C ASP A 65 15.12 28.50 10.18
N ASP A 66 16.13 28.75 11.01
CA ASP A 66 16.67 27.77 11.96
C ASP A 66 15.67 27.34 13.04
N SER A 67 14.58 28.08 13.26
CA SER A 67 13.54 27.70 14.21
C SER A 67 12.64 26.57 13.70
N VAL A 68 12.57 26.37 12.37
CA VAL A 68 11.89 25.25 11.75
C VAL A 68 12.74 23.99 11.86
N LYS A 69 12.26 23.00 12.61
CA LYS A 69 12.98 21.72 12.85
C LYS A 69 12.36 20.54 12.14
N ILE A 70 11.09 20.64 11.76
CA ILE A 70 10.33 19.54 11.16
C ILE A 70 9.58 20.06 9.94
N VAL A 71 9.66 19.30 8.85
CA VAL A 71 8.98 19.57 7.60
C VAL A 71 8.03 18.41 7.29
N CYS A 72 6.77 18.70 7.05
CA CYS A 72 5.75 17.72 6.59
C CYS A 72 5.60 17.83 5.08
N GLU A 73 6.11 16.86 4.32
CA GLU A 73 5.96 16.79 2.86
C GLU A 73 4.64 16.07 2.53
N THR A 74 3.71 16.81 1.92
CA THR A 74 2.37 16.32 1.56
C THR A 74 1.95 16.77 0.14
N MET A 75 2.94 17.09 -0.72
CA MET A 75 2.68 17.63 -2.06
C MET A 75 2.26 16.57 -3.07
N GLY A 76 2.86 15.37 -3.00
CA GLY A 76 2.70 14.34 -4.02
C GLY A 76 3.66 14.51 -5.21
N GLY A 77 3.77 13.45 -6.02
CA GLY A 77 4.78 13.35 -7.09
C GLY A 77 6.20 13.24 -6.55
N VAL A 78 7.21 13.18 -7.43
CA VAL A 78 8.61 12.97 -7.00
C VAL A 78 9.44 14.25 -7.16
N GLY A 79 9.28 15.02 -8.24
CA GLY A 79 10.17 16.11 -8.62
C GLY A 79 10.50 17.11 -7.51
N ALA A 80 9.60 18.05 -7.24
CA ALA A 80 9.81 19.07 -6.20
C ALA A 80 9.87 18.45 -4.79
N ALA A 81 9.06 17.42 -4.52
CA ALA A 81 9.05 16.71 -3.24
C ALA A 81 10.43 16.14 -2.89
N TYR A 82 11.10 15.52 -3.86
CA TYR A 82 12.46 15.01 -3.65
C TYR A 82 13.45 16.13 -3.35
N GLN A 83 13.45 17.20 -4.16
CA GLN A 83 14.39 18.31 -4.00
C GLN A 83 14.22 18.99 -2.64
N PHE A 84 12.99 19.28 -2.23
CA PHE A 84 12.73 19.95 -0.96
C PHE A 84 13.03 19.05 0.24
N THR A 85 12.66 17.77 0.15
CA THR A 85 12.99 16.78 1.19
C THR A 85 14.49 16.66 1.37
N LYS A 86 15.25 16.51 0.28
CA LYS A 86 16.70 16.38 0.32
C LYS A 86 17.35 17.61 0.95
N GLN A 87 17.01 18.82 0.48
CA GLN A 87 17.57 20.07 1.02
C GLN A 87 17.24 20.26 2.50
N ALA A 88 16.02 19.94 2.93
CA ALA A 88 15.63 20.02 4.34
C ALA A 88 16.48 19.08 5.20
N LEU A 89 16.65 17.81 4.77
CA LEU A 89 17.46 16.82 5.48
C LEU A 89 18.94 17.21 5.54
N GLU A 90 19.51 17.75 4.45
CA GLU A 90 20.90 18.24 4.37
C GLU A 90 21.16 19.39 5.36
N LEU A 91 20.13 20.16 5.74
CA LEU A 91 20.19 21.19 6.78
C LEU A 91 19.81 20.67 8.18
N GLY A 92 19.72 19.36 8.37
CA GLY A 92 19.39 18.74 9.66
C GLY A 92 17.94 18.95 10.11
N LYS A 93 17.02 19.35 9.20
CA LYS A 93 15.58 19.42 9.48
C LYS A 93 14.96 18.04 9.24
N SER A 94 14.26 17.51 10.23
CA SER A 94 13.55 16.23 10.07
C SER A 94 12.39 16.36 9.09
N VAL A 95 12.13 15.31 8.29
CA VAL A 95 11.04 15.30 7.32
C VAL A 95 10.08 14.14 7.60
N CYS A 96 8.78 14.44 7.63
CA CYS A 96 7.70 13.48 7.71
C CYS A 96 6.91 13.50 6.39
N THR A 97 6.67 12.36 5.74
CA THR A 97 6.00 12.34 4.45
C THR A 97 4.88 11.30 4.35
N SER A 98 3.86 11.60 3.54
CA SER A 98 2.84 10.66 3.10
C SER A 98 3.05 10.17 1.65
N ASN A 99 4.14 10.60 1.02
CA ASN A 99 4.38 10.43 -0.41
C ASN A 99 5.03 9.07 -0.72
N LYS A 100 4.19 8.06 -0.98
CA LYS A 100 4.66 6.70 -1.30
C LYS A 100 5.56 6.61 -2.52
N GLU A 101 5.38 7.50 -3.51
CA GLU A 101 6.21 7.50 -4.73
C GLU A 101 7.62 7.96 -4.41
N LEU A 102 7.74 9.02 -3.62
CA LEU A 102 9.01 9.51 -3.13
C LEU A 102 9.74 8.47 -2.29
N VAL A 103 9.02 7.84 -1.35
CA VAL A 103 9.58 6.84 -0.44
C VAL A 103 10.03 5.60 -1.21
N ALA A 104 9.19 5.05 -2.10
CA ALA A 104 9.53 3.86 -2.87
C ALA A 104 10.75 4.07 -3.78
N LYS A 105 10.92 5.29 -4.33
CA LYS A 105 11.99 5.60 -5.28
C LYS A 105 13.29 6.05 -4.61
N HIS A 106 13.20 6.82 -3.54
CA HIS A 106 14.35 7.50 -2.93
C HIS A 106 14.54 7.18 -1.44
N GLY A 107 13.77 6.24 -0.88
CA GLY A 107 13.80 5.90 0.54
C GLY A 107 15.21 5.67 1.10
N PRO A 108 16.01 4.75 0.54
CA PRO A 108 17.36 4.47 1.05
C PRO A 108 18.29 5.69 1.02
N GLU A 109 18.23 6.51 -0.04
CA GLU A 109 19.05 7.71 -0.16
C GLU A 109 18.67 8.76 0.90
N LEU A 110 17.37 9.05 1.04
CA LEU A 110 16.88 10.04 1.98
C LEU A 110 17.09 9.62 3.44
N LEU A 111 16.96 8.34 3.75
CA LEU A 111 17.30 7.77 5.05
C LEU A 111 18.80 7.91 5.35
N GLN A 112 19.67 7.71 4.36
CA GLN A 112 21.11 7.90 4.51
C GLN A 112 21.44 9.37 4.81
N ILE A 113 20.90 10.32 4.04
CA ILE A 113 21.09 11.76 4.26
C ILE A 113 20.61 12.15 5.66
N ALA A 114 19.44 11.69 6.08
CA ALA A 114 18.91 11.97 7.42
C ALA A 114 19.87 11.48 8.52
N ARG A 115 20.45 10.28 8.38
CA ARG A 115 21.45 9.73 9.32
C ARG A 115 22.72 10.59 9.37
N GLU A 116 23.25 10.99 8.21
CA GLU A 116 24.47 11.79 8.10
C GLU A 116 24.31 13.18 8.73
N HIS A 117 23.09 13.73 8.72
CA HIS A 117 22.78 15.06 9.28
C HIS A 117 22.08 15.01 10.65
N ASN A 118 22.04 13.85 11.33
CA ASN A 118 21.46 13.67 12.66
C ASN A 118 19.99 14.15 12.78
N CYS A 119 19.21 13.92 11.72
CA CYS A 119 17.77 14.18 11.68
C CYS A 119 17.00 12.93 11.22
N ASN A 120 15.69 13.04 11.07
CA ASN A 120 14.84 11.89 10.80
C ASN A 120 14.08 12.06 9.47
N TYR A 121 13.99 10.98 8.71
CA TYR A 121 13.07 10.84 7.59
C TYR A 121 12.06 9.77 7.95
N LEU A 122 10.80 10.17 8.24
CA LEU A 122 9.72 9.30 8.69
C LEU A 122 8.57 9.31 7.67
N PHE A 123 7.95 8.17 7.46
CA PHE A 123 7.01 7.97 6.36
C PHE A 123 5.86 7.01 6.69
N GLU A 124 5.39 6.98 7.96
CA GLU A 124 4.27 6.13 8.38
C GLU A 124 3.06 6.26 7.46
N ALA A 125 2.73 7.49 7.07
CA ALA A 125 1.58 7.78 6.22
C ALA A 125 1.72 7.35 4.75
N SER A 126 2.89 6.87 4.33
CA SER A 126 3.13 6.42 2.95
C SER A 126 2.48 5.06 2.64
N VAL A 127 2.25 4.23 3.65
CA VAL A 127 1.59 2.93 3.51
C VAL A 127 0.45 2.80 4.52
N GLY A 128 -0.73 2.37 4.05
CA GLY A 128 -1.87 2.12 4.93
C GLY A 128 -2.56 3.36 5.51
N GLY A 129 -2.19 4.56 5.07
CA GLY A 129 -2.81 5.81 5.50
C GLY A 129 -2.80 5.98 7.02
N GLY A 130 -3.93 5.73 7.67
CA GLY A 130 -4.05 5.80 9.13
C GLY A 130 -3.70 4.51 9.88
N ILE A 131 -3.33 3.45 9.16
CA ILE A 131 -2.94 2.17 9.77
C ILE A 131 -1.47 2.25 10.20
N PRO A 132 -1.14 2.06 11.49
CA PRO A 132 0.25 2.01 11.93
C PRO A 132 0.86 0.67 11.49
N ILE A 133 1.78 0.69 10.52
CA ILE A 133 2.46 -0.51 10.02
C ILE A 133 3.99 -0.34 9.95
N ILE A 134 4.48 0.81 9.49
CA ILE A 134 5.93 1.04 9.38
C ILE A 134 6.55 1.10 10.77
N ARG A 135 5.90 1.81 11.69
CA ARG A 135 6.35 1.88 13.09
C ARG A 135 6.32 0.51 13.79
N PRO A 136 5.26 -0.31 13.71
CA PRO A 136 5.31 -1.69 14.20
C PRO A 136 6.46 -2.52 13.64
N LEU A 137 6.73 -2.48 12.34
CA LEU A 137 7.88 -3.18 11.75
C LEU A 137 9.22 -2.72 12.34
N ASN A 138 9.38 -1.42 12.58
CA ASN A 138 10.63 -0.85 13.08
C ASN A 138 10.80 -0.89 14.61
N TYR A 139 9.72 -1.08 15.39
CA TYR A 139 9.76 -0.98 16.85
C TYR A 139 9.17 -2.20 17.57
N SER A 140 7.99 -2.66 17.14
CA SER A 140 7.26 -3.69 17.89
C SER A 140 7.66 -5.10 17.46
N LEU A 141 8.02 -5.26 16.19
CA LEU A 141 8.37 -6.55 15.57
C LEU A 141 9.87 -6.74 15.37
N THR A 142 10.70 -5.94 16.04
CA THR A 142 12.17 -5.96 15.87
C THR A 142 12.85 -7.25 16.32
N ALA A 143 12.19 -8.07 17.13
CA ALA A 143 12.68 -9.39 17.52
C ALA A 143 12.26 -10.50 16.54
N GLU A 144 11.42 -10.19 15.56
CA GLU A 144 10.90 -11.15 14.60
C GLU A 144 11.74 -11.19 13.32
N LYS A 145 11.91 -12.40 12.79
CA LYS A 145 12.20 -12.59 11.38
C LYS A 145 10.85 -12.61 10.66
N ILE A 146 10.56 -11.54 9.94
CA ILE A 146 9.32 -11.47 9.17
C ILE A 146 9.42 -12.44 7.99
N GLU A 147 8.49 -13.38 7.90
CA GLU A 147 8.45 -14.41 6.85
C GLU A 147 7.57 -14.02 5.68
N ALA A 148 6.46 -13.32 5.98
CA ALA A 148 5.54 -12.85 4.94
C ALA A 148 4.79 -11.59 5.35
N ILE A 149 4.45 -10.79 4.33
CA ILE A 149 3.50 -9.67 4.43
C ILE A 149 2.47 -9.84 3.31
N ASN A 150 1.19 -9.86 3.69
CA ASN A 150 0.07 -9.87 2.75
C ASN A 150 -0.81 -8.66 3.05
N GLY A 151 -1.10 -7.82 2.05
CA GLY A 151 -1.82 -6.58 2.31
C GLY A 151 -2.94 -6.30 1.31
N ILE A 152 -4.11 -5.93 1.83
CA ILE A 152 -5.12 -5.18 1.09
C ILE A 152 -4.72 -3.71 1.24
N LEU A 153 -3.98 -3.19 0.24
CA LEU A 153 -3.25 -1.92 0.34
C LEU A 153 -3.93 -0.76 -0.40
N ASN A 154 -5.03 -1.04 -1.10
CA ASN A 154 -5.77 -0.03 -1.86
C ASN A 154 -7.27 -0.11 -1.53
N GLY A 155 -7.83 1.00 -1.00
CA GLY A 155 -9.22 1.07 -0.57
C GLY A 155 -10.21 1.12 -1.73
N THR A 156 -9.84 1.72 -2.87
CA THR A 156 -10.68 1.81 -4.08
C THR A 156 -10.95 0.42 -4.65
N THR A 157 -9.89 -0.36 -4.87
CA THR A 157 -10.01 -1.72 -5.40
C THR A 157 -10.74 -2.66 -4.44
N ASN A 158 -10.47 -2.54 -3.14
CA ASN A 158 -11.20 -3.34 -2.15
C ASN A 158 -12.68 -2.97 -2.09
N TYR A 159 -13.03 -1.69 -2.23
CA TYR A 159 -14.42 -1.24 -2.35
C TYR A 159 -15.10 -1.86 -3.57
N ILE A 160 -14.45 -1.77 -4.74
CA ILE A 160 -15.00 -2.32 -6.00
C ILE A 160 -15.24 -3.83 -5.86
N LEU A 161 -14.23 -4.60 -5.45
CA LEU A 161 -14.35 -6.05 -5.29
C LEU A 161 -15.42 -6.42 -4.25
N SER A 162 -15.50 -5.71 -3.12
CA SER A 162 -16.52 -5.95 -2.08
C SER A 162 -17.95 -5.71 -2.58
N LYS A 163 -18.14 -4.69 -3.44
CA LYS A 163 -19.46 -4.39 -4.04
C LYS A 163 -19.82 -5.42 -5.11
N MET A 164 -18.89 -5.78 -5.99
CA MET A 164 -19.08 -6.83 -6.98
C MET A 164 -19.51 -8.14 -6.32
N GLU A 165 -18.82 -8.53 -5.23
CA GLU A 165 -19.15 -9.72 -4.46
C GLU A 165 -20.55 -9.65 -3.85
N LYS A 166 -20.88 -8.54 -3.20
CA LYS A 166 -22.12 -8.40 -2.42
C LYS A 166 -23.36 -8.23 -3.28
N GLU A 167 -23.24 -7.50 -4.39
CA GLU A 167 -24.37 -7.06 -5.22
C GLU A 167 -24.46 -7.79 -6.57
N GLY A 168 -23.45 -8.60 -6.92
CA GLY A 168 -23.37 -9.25 -8.22
C GLY A 168 -23.21 -8.26 -9.39
N ALA A 169 -22.78 -7.03 -9.10
CA ALA A 169 -22.64 -5.97 -10.08
C ALA A 169 -21.37 -6.16 -10.92
N ASP A 170 -21.38 -5.67 -12.16
CA ASP A 170 -20.19 -5.67 -13.02
C ASP A 170 -19.17 -4.58 -12.59
N PHE A 171 -17.92 -4.79 -12.99
CA PHE A 171 -16.81 -3.89 -12.67
C PHE A 171 -17.07 -2.43 -13.10
N ALA A 172 -17.58 -2.20 -14.31
CA ALA A 172 -17.76 -0.85 -14.86
C ALA A 172 -18.81 -0.05 -14.07
N THR A 173 -19.92 -0.71 -13.69
CA THR A 173 -20.96 -0.12 -12.86
C THR A 173 -20.44 0.28 -11.49
N VAL A 174 -19.70 -0.60 -10.83
CA VAL A 174 -19.15 -0.32 -9.50
C VAL A 174 -18.03 0.72 -9.54
N LEU A 175 -17.19 0.70 -10.57
CA LEU A 175 -16.17 1.74 -10.78
C LEU A 175 -16.81 3.11 -10.90
N LYS A 176 -17.87 3.24 -11.71
CA LYS A 176 -18.61 4.50 -11.84
C LYS A 176 -19.15 4.98 -10.49
N GLU A 177 -19.75 4.09 -9.72
CA GLU A 177 -20.23 4.42 -8.37
C GLU A 177 -19.08 4.88 -7.44
N ALA A 178 -17.92 4.22 -7.51
CA ALA A 178 -16.74 4.61 -6.73
C ALA A 178 -16.27 6.03 -7.09
N GLN A 179 -16.31 6.39 -8.39
CA GLN A 179 -15.98 7.73 -8.86
C GLN A 179 -17.00 8.77 -8.36
N ASP A 180 -18.30 8.48 -8.46
CA ASP A 180 -19.37 9.37 -8.01
C ASP A 180 -19.31 9.63 -6.47
N LYS A 181 -18.81 8.67 -5.71
CA LYS A 181 -18.58 8.80 -4.26
C LYS A 181 -17.22 9.41 -3.90
N GLY A 182 -16.36 9.70 -4.88
CA GLY A 182 -15.03 10.24 -4.66
C GLY A 182 -14.01 9.22 -4.09
N TYR A 183 -14.28 7.92 -4.21
CA TYR A 183 -13.34 6.85 -3.83
C TYR A 183 -12.36 6.53 -4.96
N ALA A 184 -12.73 6.77 -6.20
CA ALA A 184 -11.87 6.66 -7.36
C ALA A 184 -11.77 8.01 -8.08
N GLU A 185 -10.59 8.32 -8.59
CA GLU A 185 -10.38 9.49 -9.45
C GLU A 185 -10.94 9.25 -10.86
N ARG A 186 -11.00 10.32 -11.69
CA ARG A 186 -11.43 10.22 -13.08
C ARG A 186 -10.52 9.29 -13.89
N ASN A 187 -9.20 9.31 -13.63
CA ASN A 187 -8.27 8.30 -14.15
C ASN A 187 -7.88 7.35 -13.02
N PRO A 188 -8.55 6.19 -12.87
CA PRO A 188 -8.35 5.26 -11.77
C PRO A 188 -7.25 4.23 -12.03
N GLU A 189 -6.50 4.33 -13.13
CA GLU A 189 -5.53 3.33 -13.60
C GLU A 189 -4.53 2.90 -12.51
N ALA A 190 -3.98 3.87 -11.79
CA ALA A 190 -3.04 3.58 -10.70
C ALA A 190 -3.62 2.68 -9.60
N ASP A 191 -4.93 2.78 -9.35
CA ASP A 191 -5.64 1.95 -8.39
C ASP A 191 -6.01 0.60 -9.02
N VAL A 192 -6.79 0.62 -10.12
CA VAL A 192 -7.42 -0.60 -10.66
C VAL A 192 -6.44 -1.55 -11.32
N GLU A 193 -5.29 -1.05 -11.82
CA GLU A 193 -4.19 -1.88 -12.34
C GLU A 193 -3.16 -2.25 -11.26
N GLY A 194 -3.37 -1.86 -10.00
CA GLY A 194 -2.58 -2.31 -8.85
C GLY A 194 -1.27 -1.54 -8.59
N HIS A 195 -0.97 -0.48 -9.33
CA HIS A 195 0.28 0.29 -9.20
C HIS A 195 0.44 0.97 -7.84
N ASP A 196 -0.67 1.45 -7.26
CA ASP A 196 -0.67 2.00 -5.89
C ASP A 196 -0.29 0.92 -4.86
N ALA A 197 -0.90 -0.26 -4.94
CA ALA A 197 -0.58 -1.40 -4.08
C ALA A 197 0.86 -1.89 -4.28
N CYS A 198 1.38 -1.83 -5.51
CA CYS A 198 2.74 -2.21 -5.87
C CYS A 198 3.78 -1.33 -5.17
N ARG A 199 3.64 -0.01 -5.20
CA ARG A 199 4.55 0.90 -4.48
C ARG A 199 4.54 0.65 -2.96
N LYS A 200 3.36 0.38 -2.40
CA LYS A 200 3.20 0.11 -0.96
C LYS A 200 3.82 -1.21 -0.54
N ILE A 201 3.62 -2.29 -1.32
CA ILE A 201 4.25 -3.57 -0.99
C ILE A 201 5.78 -3.52 -1.20
N ALA A 202 6.29 -2.72 -2.15
CA ALA A 202 7.71 -2.50 -2.31
C ALA A 202 8.34 -1.87 -1.05
N ILE A 203 7.70 -0.83 -0.48
CA ILE A 203 8.14 -0.21 0.78
C ILE A 203 8.13 -1.22 1.92
N LEU A 204 7.02 -1.95 2.11
CA LEU A 204 6.91 -2.94 3.18
C LEU A 204 7.93 -4.08 3.03
N SER A 205 8.15 -4.56 1.81
CA SER A 205 9.16 -5.58 1.51
C SER A 205 10.56 -5.07 1.80
N SER A 206 10.85 -3.82 1.42
CA SER A 206 12.15 -3.22 1.71
C SER A 206 12.44 -3.13 3.20
N LEU A 207 11.45 -2.76 4.00
CA LEU A 207 11.57 -2.73 5.47
C LEU A 207 11.70 -4.15 6.07
N MET A 208 11.00 -5.13 5.49
CA MET A 208 11.08 -6.53 5.91
C MET A 208 12.50 -7.10 5.76
N PHE A 209 13.20 -6.74 4.67
CA PHE A 209 14.55 -7.24 4.36
C PHE A 209 15.66 -6.30 4.82
N GLY A 210 15.35 -5.05 5.17
CA GLY A 210 16.36 -4.01 5.39
C GLY A 210 17.13 -3.63 4.12
N LYS A 211 16.65 -4.01 2.94
CA LYS A 211 17.24 -3.84 1.62
C LYS A 211 16.22 -3.30 0.63
N ASN A 212 16.67 -2.78 -0.51
CA ASN A 212 15.78 -2.18 -1.48
C ASN A 212 15.03 -3.23 -2.32
N VAL A 213 13.73 -3.04 -2.44
CA VAL A 213 12.86 -3.77 -3.38
C VAL A 213 12.34 -2.76 -4.40
N ASP A 214 12.81 -2.89 -5.63
CA ASP A 214 12.42 -2.00 -6.73
C ASP A 214 10.99 -2.30 -7.18
N SER A 215 10.10 -1.33 -7.02
CA SER A 215 8.70 -1.46 -7.40
C SER A 215 8.48 -1.69 -8.91
N GLU A 216 9.41 -1.26 -9.76
CA GLU A 216 9.31 -1.46 -11.21
C GLU A 216 9.57 -2.92 -11.63
N LYS A 217 10.18 -3.72 -10.75
CA LYS A 217 10.46 -5.15 -10.95
C LYS A 217 9.37 -6.08 -10.40
N ILE A 218 8.37 -5.53 -9.70
CA ILE A 218 7.30 -6.32 -9.07
C ILE A 218 6.22 -6.66 -10.10
N PRO A 219 5.95 -7.95 -10.39
CA PRO A 219 4.83 -8.37 -11.21
C PRO A 219 3.51 -7.85 -10.61
N THR A 220 2.74 -7.13 -11.44
CA THR A 220 1.52 -6.46 -10.99
C THR A 220 0.36 -6.75 -11.93
N GLU A 221 -0.71 -7.32 -11.40
CA GLU A 221 -1.98 -7.55 -12.10
C GLU A 221 -3.10 -6.81 -11.36
N GLY A 222 -3.90 -6.03 -12.12
CA GLY A 222 -5.06 -5.29 -11.61
C GLY A 222 -6.32 -6.14 -11.50
N ILE A 223 -7.43 -5.47 -11.19
CA ILE A 223 -8.75 -6.09 -10.98
C ILE A 223 -9.69 -5.99 -12.19
N THR A 224 -9.26 -5.35 -13.27
CA THR A 224 -10.11 -5.03 -14.44
C THR A 224 -10.62 -6.27 -15.19
N LYS A 225 -9.97 -7.43 -15.00
CA LYS A 225 -10.38 -8.71 -15.58
C LYS A 225 -11.29 -9.56 -14.69
N ILE A 226 -11.52 -9.14 -13.45
CA ILE A 226 -12.42 -9.85 -12.51
C ILE A 226 -13.86 -9.53 -12.87
N THR A 227 -14.69 -10.56 -12.91
CA THR A 227 -16.10 -10.47 -13.29
C THR A 227 -17.04 -10.89 -12.15
N ALA A 228 -18.32 -10.54 -12.24
CA ALA A 228 -19.33 -11.01 -11.30
C ALA A 228 -19.40 -12.55 -11.23
N ALA A 229 -19.22 -13.22 -12.38
CA ALA A 229 -19.18 -14.67 -12.46
C ALA A 229 -18.07 -15.30 -11.62
N ASP A 230 -16.89 -14.66 -11.54
CA ASP A 230 -15.79 -15.16 -10.72
C ASP A 230 -16.16 -15.17 -9.23
N PHE A 231 -16.95 -14.17 -8.78
CA PHE A 231 -17.49 -14.13 -7.41
C PHE A 231 -18.56 -15.19 -7.14
N GLU A 232 -19.40 -15.52 -8.12
CA GLU A 232 -20.39 -16.61 -7.96
C GLU A 232 -19.67 -17.94 -7.67
N TYR A 233 -18.60 -18.26 -8.43
CA TYR A 233 -17.78 -19.44 -8.18
C TYR A 233 -16.98 -19.36 -6.88
N ALA A 234 -16.42 -18.20 -6.57
CA ALA A 234 -15.71 -17.99 -5.31
C ALA A 234 -16.63 -18.25 -4.10
N ASN A 235 -17.85 -17.68 -4.12
CA ASN A 235 -18.85 -17.85 -3.08
C ASN A 235 -19.27 -19.32 -2.93
N ALA A 236 -19.52 -20.02 -4.04
CA ALA A 236 -19.90 -21.44 -4.01
C ALA A 236 -18.77 -22.34 -3.46
N ALA A 237 -17.53 -21.89 -3.54
CA ALA A 237 -16.36 -22.57 -3.00
C ALA A 237 -15.96 -22.12 -1.59
N ASP A 238 -16.75 -21.28 -0.92
CA ASP A 238 -16.45 -20.66 0.38
C ASP A 238 -15.17 -19.80 0.37
N HIS A 239 -14.98 -19.05 -0.72
CA HIS A 239 -13.88 -18.13 -0.94
C HIS A 239 -14.37 -16.72 -1.24
N THR A 240 -13.44 -15.78 -1.25
CA THR A 240 -13.61 -14.40 -1.73
C THR A 240 -12.42 -13.99 -2.58
N ILE A 241 -12.56 -12.90 -3.36
CA ILE A 241 -11.49 -12.37 -4.21
C ILE A 241 -11.01 -11.05 -3.63
N LYS A 242 -9.70 -10.92 -3.40
CA LYS A 242 -9.05 -9.69 -2.93
C LYS A 242 -7.85 -9.36 -3.80
N LEU A 243 -7.60 -8.07 -4.04
CA LEU A 243 -6.33 -7.61 -4.58
C LEU A 243 -5.32 -7.57 -3.43
N LEU A 244 -4.29 -8.39 -3.50
CA LEU A 244 -3.24 -8.44 -2.49
C LEU A 244 -1.90 -7.97 -3.04
N GLY A 245 -1.22 -7.10 -2.27
CA GLY A 245 0.23 -7.02 -2.33
C GLY A 245 0.80 -8.09 -1.41
N ARG A 246 1.66 -8.95 -1.94
CA ARG A 246 2.28 -10.05 -1.21
C ARG A 246 3.79 -9.97 -1.26
N SER A 247 4.43 -10.20 -0.13
CA SER A 247 5.87 -10.37 -0.01
C SER A 247 6.15 -11.59 0.86
N ARG A 248 6.97 -12.53 0.38
CA ARG A 248 7.37 -13.73 1.11
C ARG A 248 8.87 -13.90 1.02
N ALA A 249 9.53 -14.10 2.16
CA ALA A 249 10.94 -14.43 2.19
C ALA A 249 11.15 -15.87 1.70
N ILE A 250 12.07 -16.02 0.76
CA ILE A 250 12.61 -17.34 0.36
C ILE A 250 13.87 -17.62 1.18
N ASP A 251 14.72 -16.63 1.29
CA ASP A 251 15.89 -16.59 2.15
C ASP A 251 16.17 -15.12 2.58
N GLU A 252 17.34 -14.83 3.15
CA GLU A 252 17.71 -13.51 3.66
C GLU A 252 17.94 -12.45 2.56
N ASN A 253 18.09 -12.86 1.31
CA ASN A 253 18.40 -11.99 0.16
C ASN A 253 17.45 -12.17 -1.00
N THR A 254 16.50 -13.11 -0.89
CA THR A 254 15.61 -13.50 -1.99
C THR A 254 14.16 -13.44 -1.53
N ALA A 255 13.33 -12.76 -2.29
CA ALA A 255 11.90 -12.59 -2.04
C ALA A 255 11.05 -12.98 -3.23
N GLU A 256 9.86 -13.49 -2.94
CA GLU A 256 8.74 -13.53 -3.86
C GLU A 256 7.84 -12.32 -3.53
N VAL A 257 7.74 -11.36 -4.47
CA VAL A 257 6.89 -10.17 -4.30
C VAL A 257 6.00 -10.02 -5.51
N MET A 258 4.70 -9.77 -5.29
CA MET A 258 3.76 -9.51 -6.39
C MET A 258 2.52 -8.76 -5.92
N VAL A 259 1.80 -8.20 -6.86
CA VAL A 259 0.43 -7.68 -6.68
C VAL A 259 -0.49 -8.38 -7.68
N ALA A 260 -1.54 -9.00 -7.18
CA ALA A 260 -2.53 -9.65 -8.04
C ALA A 260 -3.86 -9.86 -7.29
N PRO A 261 -4.96 -10.13 -8.02
CA PRO A 261 -6.14 -10.74 -7.43
C PRO A 261 -5.84 -12.16 -6.94
N PHE A 262 -6.29 -12.45 -5.72
CA PHE A 262 -6.18 -13.77 -5.11
C PHE A 262 -7.54 -14.27 -4.63
N LEU A 263 -7.73 -15.56 -4.76
CA LEU A 263 -8.83 -16.30 -4.15
C LEU A 263 -8.42 -16.70 -2.73
N LEU A 264 -9.16 -16.21 -1.74
CA LEU A 264 -8.93 -16.47 -0.32
C LEU A 264 -10.06 -17.29 0.27
N SER A 265 -9.74 -18.31 1.05
CA SER A 265 -10.74 -18.95 1.93
C SER A 265 -11.38 -17.91 2.85
N ARG A 266 -12.68 -18.04 3.12
CA ARG A 266 -13.37 -17.16 4.09
C ARG A 266 -12.86 -17.30 5.51
N GLU A 267 -12.11 -18.35 5.83
CA GLU A 267 -11.42 -18.49 7.12
C GLU A 267 -10.19 -17.59 7.23
N HIS A 268 -9.63 -17.12 6.10
CA HIS A 268 -8.46 -16.23 6.14
C HIS A 268 -8.83 -14.85 6.68
N PRO A 269 -8.08 -14.26 7.67
CA PRO A 269 -8.43 -12.99 8.30
C PRO A 269 -8.65 -11.83 7.32
N LEU A 270 -7.88 -11.77 6.22
CA LEU A 270 -8.05 -10.74 5.18
C LEU A 270 -9.37 -10.88 4.40
N ALA A 271 -10.03 -12.02 4.41
CA ALA A 271 -11.33 -12.20 3.75
C ALA A 271 -12.42 -11.31 4.36
N MET A 272 -12.31 -11.00 5.65
CA MET A 272 -13.26 -10.14 6.39
C MET A 272 -13.09 -8.64 6.13
N VAL A 273 -12.06 -8.23 5.40
CA VAL A 273 -11.77 -6.82 5.11
C VAL A 273 -12.60 -6.34 3.92
N HIS A 274 -13.62 -5.52 4.16
CA HIS A 274 -14.56 -5.06 3.15
C HIS A 274 -14.57 -3.54 2.96
N GLY A 275 -15.16 -3.10 1.84
CA GLY A 275 -15.35 -1.69 1.52
C GLY A 275 -14.04 -0.95 1.34
N VAL A 276 -13.95 0.28 1.84
CA VAL A 276 -12.74 1.14 1.70
C VAL A 276 -11.64 0.83 2.71
N PHE A 277 -11.81 -0.20 3.55
CA PHE A 277 -10.83 -0.54 4.57
C PHE A 277 -9.65 -1.30 3.97
N ASN A 278 -8.50 -1.11 4.59
CA ASN A 278 -7.26 -1.79 4.28
C ASN A 278 -6.83 -2.66 5.47
N ALA A 279 -5.99 -3.64 5.20
CA ALA A 279 -5.31 -4.41 6.24
C ALA A 279 -3.95 -4.89 5.76
N VAL A 280 -3.02 -5.00 6.69
CA VAL A 280 -1.71 -5.61 6.48
C VAL A 280 -1.58 -6.78 7.44
N PHE A 281 -1.37 -7.96 6.90
CA PHE A 281 -1.21 -9.21 7.61
C PHE A 281 0.26 -9.60 7.57
N VAL A 282 0.88 -9.70 8.73
CA VAL A 282 2.31 -9.94 8.91
C VAL A 282 2.50 -11.27 9.62
N THR A 283 3.31 -12.14 9.05
CA THR A 283 3.71 -13.43 9.65
C THR A 283 5.16 -13.33 10.11
N GLY A 284 5.38 -13.48 11.41
CA GLY A 284 6.70 -13.56 12.05
C GLY A 284 7.00 -14.98 12.51
N ASN A 285 8.29 -15.29 12.60
CA ASN A 285 8.74 -16.66 12.92
C ASN A 285 8.49 -17.08 14.39
N MET A 286 8.34 -16.13 15.31
CA MET A 286 8.12 -16.40 16.74
C MET A 286 6.73 -15.97 17.21
N LEU A 287 6.28 -14.78 16.79
CA LEU A 287 4.96 -14.27 17.14
C LEU A 287 3.84 -14.98 16.36
N GLY A 288 4.15 -15.48 15.16
CA GLY A 288 3.14 -15.93 14.22
C GLY A 288 2.45 -14.76 13.52
N ASP A 289 1.13 -14.87 13.37
CA ASP A 289 0.34 -13.92 12.58
C ASP A 289 -0.11 -12.72 13.39
N SER A 290 0.00 -11.55 12.78
CA SER A 290 -0.58 -10.30 13.28
C SER A 290 -1.26 -9.53 12.14
N MET A 291 -2.32 -8.80 12.45
CA MET A 291 -3.05 -8.01 11.45
C MET A 291 -3.26 -6.58 11.92
N TYR A 292 -2.97 -5.64 11.02
CA TYR A 292 -3.16 -4.21 11.21
C TYR A 292 -4.27 -3.75 10.26
N TYR A 293 -5.37 -3.27 10.81
CA TYR A 293 -6.60 -2.97 10.07
C TYR A 293 -7.06 -1.54 10.35
N GLY A 294 -7.58 -0.86 9.32
CA GLY A 294 -8.12 0.49 9.46
C GLY A 294 -8.42 1.17 8.13
N ARG A 295 -8.51 2.51 8.18
CA ARG A 295 -8.69 3.33 6.98
C ARG A 295 -7.36 3.54 6.27
N GLY A 296 -7.25 3.00 5.06
CA GLY A 296 -6.04 3.07 4.23
C GLY A 296 -5.80 4.43 3.55
N ALA A 297 -6.77 5.34 3.61
CA ALA A 297 -6.71 6.68 3.03
C ALA A 297 -7.70 7.63 3.74
N GLY A 298 -7.61 8.92 3.40
CA GLY A 298 -8.50 9.97 3.88
C GLY A 298 -7.74 11.09 4.59
N LYS A 299 -8.32 12.30 4.59
CA LYS A 299 -7.71 13.52 5.13
C LYS A 299 -7.16 13.31 6.55
N LEU A 300 -8.03 13.02 7.51
CA LEU A 300 -7.64 12.93 8.91
C LEU A 300 -6.88 11.64 9.26
N PRO A 301 -7.23 10.45 8.75
CA PRO A 301 -6.43 9.24 9.00
C PRO A 301 -4.98 9.38 8.55
N THR A 302 -4.74 9.85 7.32
CA THR A 302 -3.39 10.06 6.78
C THR A 302 -2.64 11.16 7.55
N ALA A 303 -3.31 12.29 7.82
CA ALA A 303 -2.73 13.38 8.61
C ALA A 303 -2.36 12.94 10.03
N SER A 304 -3.17 12.09 10.66
CA SER A 304 -2.87 11.55 11.99
C SER A 304 -1.57 10.75 12.01
N ALA A 305 -1.31 9.95 10.96
CA ALA A 305 -0.05 9.23 10.83
C ALA A 305 1.15 10.18 10.64
N VAL A 306 1.01 11.22 9.79
CA VAL A 306 2.05 12.27 9.65
C VAL A 306 2.31 12.96 10.97
N VAL A 307 1.28 13.37 11.72
CA VAL A 307 1.44 14.05 13.01
C VAL A 307 2.07 13.13 14.07
N SER A 308 1.82 11.83 14.00
CA SER A 308 2.54 10.86 14.84
C SER A 308 4.04 10.86 14.55
N ASP A 309 4.44 10.96 13.28
CA ASP A 309 5.83 11.10 12.88
C ASP A 309 6.43 12.45 13.34
N VAL A 310 5.65 13.54 13.25
CA VAL A 310 6.07 14.85 13.80
C VAL A 310 6.36 14.76 15.29
N ILE A 311 5.51 14.08 16.06
CA ILE A 311 5.72 13.88 17.51
C ILE A 311 7.01 13.08 17.77
N ASP A 312 7.27 12.05 16.99
CA ASP A 312 8.50 11.26 17.14
C ASP A 312 9.74 12.07 16.74
N CYS A 313 9.69 12.85 15.66
CA CYS A 313 10.76 13.80 15.30
C CYS A 313 11.03 14.83 16.42
N ALA A 314 9.98 15.36 17.04
CA ALA A 314 10.10 16.31 18.13
C ALA A 314 10.80 15.72 19.37
N ARG A 315 10.53 14.45 19.69
CA ARG A 315 11.18 13.72 20.79
C ARG A 315 12.64 13.36 20.52
N HIS A 316 13.00 13.25 19.25
CA HIS A 316 14.31 12.77 18.82
C HIS A 316 15.10 13.87 18.08
N GLN A 317 15.01 15.13 18.54
CA GLN A 317 15.81 16.21 17.99
C GLN A 317 17.30 15.93 18.16
N GLY A 318 18.08 15.99 17.06
CA GLY A 318 19.51 15.67 17.05
C GLY A 318 19.84 14.18 17.30
N LYS A 319 18.83 13.29 17.21
CA LYS A 319 19.00 11.85 17.34
C LYS A 319 18.29 11.15 16.18
N VAL A 320 18.87 10.07 15.71
CA VAL A 320 18.34 9.28 14.61
C VAL A 320 17.47 8.14 15.15
N ILE A 321 16.25 8.06 14.65
CA ILE A 321 15.39 6.87 14.77
C ILE A 321 15.84 5.90 13.71
N MET A 322 16.37 4.76 14.12
CA MET A 322 16.89 3.76 13.18
C MET A 322 15.78 3.15 12.34
N CYS A 323 15.95 3.23 11.04
CA CYS A 323 15.18 2.48 10.05
C CYS A 323 16.19 1.76 9.15
N PHE A 324 16.13 0.44 9.14
CA PHE A 324 17.04 -0.39 8.35
C PHE A 324 16.48 -0.54 6.93
N TRP A 325 17.08 0.16 6.01
CA TRP A 325 16.77 0.08 4.57
C TRP A 325 17.99 0.58 3.80
N ASP A 326 18.78 -0.35 3.28
CA ASP A 326 19.98 -0.06 2.51
C ASP A 326 19.71 -0.05 0.99
N LYS A 327 20.65 0.48 0.21
CA LYS A 327 20.58 0.52 -1.26
C LYS A 327 20.79 -0.84 -1.93
N GLU A 328 21.31 -1.83 -1.20
CA GLU A 328 21.45 -3.19 -1.72
C GLU A 328 20.08 -3.75 -2.11
N GLU A 329 19.98 -4.33 -3.31
CA GLU A 329 18.71 -4.85 -3.80
C GLU A 329 18.45 -6.29 -3.32
N VAL A 330 17.19 -6.54 -2.96
CA VAL A 330 16.67 -7.90 -2.75
C VAL A 330 16.50 -8.56 -4.12
N LYS A 331 16.95 -9.80 -4.26
CA LYS A 331 16.69 -10.60 -5.45
C LYS A 331 15.24 -11.03 -5.49
N LEU A 332 14.50 -10.63 -6.52
CA LEU A 332 13.14 -11.10 -6.75
C LEU A 332 13.16 -12.44 -7.50
N VAL A 333 12.37 -13.40 -7.01
CA VAL A 333 12.15 -14.67 -7.70
C VAL A 333 11.28 -14.43 -8.93
N ASP A 334 11.62 -15.08 -10.03
CA ASP A 334 10.71 -15.16 -11.19
C ASP A 334 9.43 -15.87 -10.76
N THR A 335 8.29 -15.18 -10.85
CA THR A 335 6.99 -15.74 -10.50
C THR A 335 6.65 -17.00 -11.28
N GLY A 336 7.16 -17.14 -12.50
CA GLY A 336 7.03 -18.34 -13.33
C GLY A 336 7.57 -19.61 -12.68
N GLU A 337 8.61 -19.48 -11.84
CA GLU A 337 9.22 -20.61 -11.12
C GLU A 337 8.50 -20.96 -9.81
N THR A 338 7.56 -20.12 -9.37
CA THR A 338 6.82 -20.35 -8.13
C THR A 338 5.74 -21.41 -8.33
N VAL A 339 5.64 -22.34 -7.39
CA VAL A 339 4.60 -23.36 -7.36
C VAL A 339 3.38 -22.83 -6.60
N ARG A 340 2.21 -22.85 -7.23
CA ARG A 340 0.94 -22.42 -6.62
C ARG A 340 -0.28 -23.07 -7.27
N SER A 341 -1.40 -22.97 -6.60
CA SER A 341 -2.72 -23.40 -7.11
C SER A 341 -3.42 -22.25 -7.82
N PHE A 342 -4.26 -22.61 -8.77
CA PHE A 342 -5.07 -21.66 -9.52
C PHE A 342 -6.54 -22.10 -9.53
N PHE A 343 -7.42 -21.13 -9.57
CA PHE A 343 -8.79 -21.29 -10.01
C PHE A 343 -8.90 -20.75 -11.43
N ILE A 344 -9.55 -21.50 -12.31
CA ILE A 344 -9.88 -21.05 -13.65
C ILE A 344 -11.37 -21.15 -13.89
N ARG A 345 -11.86 -20.33 -14.81
CA ARG A 345 -13.19 -20.43 -15.36
C ARG A 345 -13.09 -20.69 -16.85
N ALA A 346 -13.81 -21.71 -17.34
CA ALA A 346 -13.80 -22.16 -18.72
C ALA A 346 -15.21 -22.32 -19.28
N LYS A 347 -15.33 -22.26 -20.61
CA LYS A 347 -16.61 -22.47 -21.32
C LYS A 347 -17.09 -23.90 -21.13
N ALA A 348 -18.41 -24.09 -20.96
CA ALA A 348 -19.04 -25.42 -20.98
C ALA A 348 -18.70 -26.17 -22.27
N GLY A 349 -18.41 -27.45 -22.14
CA GLY A 349 -17.94 -28.32 -23.22
C GLY A 349 -16.39 -28.40 -23.33
N ALA A 350 -15.64 -27.62 -22.51
CA ALA A 350 -14.19 -27.69 -22.46
C ALA A 350 -13.65 -28.61 -21.35
N GLU A 351 -14.52 -29.30 -20.58
CA GLU A 351 -14.17 -30.08 -19.39
C GLU A 351 -13.07 -31.10 -19.68
N ALA A 352 -13.20 -31.87 -20.76
CA ALA A 352 -12.22 -32.89 -21.13
C ALA A 352 -10.86 -32.30 -21.51
N ASN A 353 -10.84 -31.12 -22.15
CA ASN A 353 -9.61 -30.42 -22.51
C ASN A 353 -8.93 -29.83 -21.29
N VAL A 354 -9.72 -29.28 -20.35
CA VAL A 354 -9.22 -28.73 -19.09
C VAL A 354 -8.62 -29.84 -18.20
N GLU A 355 -9.35 -30.97 -18.04
CA GLU A 355 -8.84 -32.14 -17.29
C GLU A 355 -7.55 -32.70 -17.92
N ALA A 356 -7.49 -32.78 -19.27
CA ALA A 356 -6.28 -33.24 -19.93
C ALA A 356 -5.07 -32.31 -19.74
N ALA A 357 -5.31 -30.99 -19.70
CA ALA A 357 -4.26 -30.00 -19.45
C ALA A 357 -3.84 -29.95 -17.97
N PHE A 358 -4.79 -30.08 -17.04
CA PHE A 358 -4.63 -29.93 -15.60
C PHE A 358 -5.19 -31.12 -14.82
N PRO A 359 -4.60 -32.32 -14.97
CA PRO A 359 -5.16 -33.54 -14.42
C PRO A 359 -5.24 -33.52 -12.89
N GLY A 360 -6.32 -34.11 -12.35
CA GLY A 360 -6.55 -34.24 -10.93
C GLY A 360 -7.01 -32.98 -10.21
N GLY A 361 -7.48 -32.00 -10.95
CA GLY A 361 -8.13 -30.84 -10.38
C GLY A 361 -9.57 -31.14 -9.91
N LYS A 362 -10.27 -30.11 -9.48
CA LYS A 362 -11.65 -30.22 -8.99
C LYS A 362 -12.56 -29.31 -9.78
N GLU A 363 -13.53 -29.92 -10.50
CA GLU A 363 -14.58 -29.16 -11.17
C GLU A 363 -15.57 -28.56 -10.17
N LEU A 364 -16.16 -27.44 -10.57
CA LEU A 364 -17.23 -26.76 -9.87
C LEU A 364 -18.27 -26.25 -10.88
N HIS A 365 -19.47 -26.80 -10.82
CA HIS A 365 -20.60 -26.39 -11.62
C HIS A 365 -21.63 -25.66 -10.76
N LEU A 366 -22.22 -24.59 -11.30
CA LEU A 366 -23.31 -23.85 -10.67
C LEU A 366 -24.61 -24.16 -11.40
N GLU A 367 -25.69 -24.43 -10.66
CA GLU A 367 -26.99 -24.80 -11.23
C GLU A 367 -27.54 -23.75 -12.19
N ASP A 368 -27.33 -22.46 -11.85
CA ASP A 368 -27.85 -21.32 -12.61
C ASP A 368 -26.90 -20.85 -13.73
N ARG A 369 -25.71 -21.48 -13.87
CA ARG A 369 -24.71 -21.15 -14.89
C ARG A 369 -24.35 -22.36 -15.74
N LYS A 370 -25.01 -22.49 -16.91
CA LYS A 370 -24.79 -23.63 -17.81
C LYS A 370 -23.81 -23.32 -18.96
N GLY A 371 -23.34 -22.08 -19.08
CA GLY A 371 -22.45 -21.64 -20.16
C GLY A 371 -20.98 -21.75 -19.84
N ASP A 372 -20.64 -21.96 -18.58
CA ASP A 372 -19.25 -22.04 -18.07
C ASP A 372 -19.17 -22.95 -16.84
N PHE A 373 -17.97 -23.29 -16.43
CA PHE A 373 -17.66 -24.00 -15.19
C PHE A 373 -16.37 -23.50 -14.57
N GLY A 374 -16.24 -23.70 -13.26
CA GLY A 374 -15.02 -23.45 -12.51
C GLY A 374 -14.16 -24.69 -12.38
N TYR A 375 -12.83 -24.52 -12.25
CA TYR A 375 -11.92 -25.64 -12.04
C TYR A 375 -10.75 -25.22 -11.13
N PHE A 376 -10.53 -25.95 -10.04
CA PHE A 376 -9.42 -25.76 -9.13
C PHE A 376 -8.24 -26.63 -9.54
N ILE A 377 -7.11 -26.01 -9.83
CA ILE A 377 -5.90 -26.66 -10.34
C ILE A 377 -4.97 -26.97 -9.17
N GLN A 378 -4.42 -28.19 -9.16
CA GLN A 378 -3.42 -28.63 -8.19
C GLN A 378 -2.15 -27.75 -8.29
N PRO A 379 -1.36 -27.63 -7.20
CA PRO A 379 -0.13 -26.85 -7.21
C PRO A 379 0.82 -27.24 -8.35
N MET A 380 1.20 -26.27 -9.17
CA MET A 380 2.17 -26.43 -10.25
C MET A 380 2.96 -25.14 -10.48
N LYS A 381 4.07 -25.20 -11.22
CA LYS A 381 4.82 -23.98 -11.59
C LYS A 381 3.94 -23.04 -12.41
N GLU A 382 4.00 -21.74 -12.07
CA GLU A 382 3.17 -20.73 -12.77
C GLU A 382 3.49 -20.63 -14.26
N SER A 383 4.76 -20.77 -14.67
CA SER A 383 5.14 -20.82 -16.09
C SER A 383 4.51 -21.99 -16.85
N GLU A 384 4.47 -23.18 -16.23
CA GLU A 384 3.80 -24.36 -16.81
C GLU A 384 2.29 -24.15 -16.89
N PHE A 385 1.69 -23.63 -15.83
CA PHE A 385 0.28 -23.26 -15.81
C PHE A 385 -0.09 -22.31 -16.94
N LEU A 386 0.68 -21.20 -17.08
CA LEU A 386 0.42 -20.18 -18.12
C LEU A 386 0.52 -20.76 -19.52
N ALA A 387 1.53 -21.59 -19.81
CA ALA A 387 1.68 -22.22 -21.11
C ALA A 387 0.48 -23.12 -21.46
N LYS A 388 0.00 -23.91 -20.51
CA LYS A 388 -1.18 -24.77 -20.70
C LYS A 388 -2.47 -23.95 -20.82
N TYR A 389 -2.63 -22.91 -20.00
CA TYR A 389 -3.77 -22.00 -20.03
C TYR A 389 -3.89 -21.29 -21.38
N GLU A 390 -2.79 -20.76 -21.90
CA GLU A 390 -2.74 -20.11 -23.21
C GLU A 390 -3.02 -21.07 -24.37
N ALA A 391 -2.57 -22.30 -24.26
CA ALA A 391 -2.83 -23.33 -25.28
C ALA A 391 -4.34 -23.70 -25.41
N LEU A 392 -5.11 -23.52 -24.33
CA LEU A 392 -6.57 -23.71 -24.35
C LEU A 392 -7.32 -22.53 -25.00
N GLY A 393 -6.68 -21.37 -25.13
CA GLY A 393 -7.15 -20.21 -25.89
C GLY A 393 -8.54 -19.73 -25.50
N GLU A 394 -9.44 -19.59 -26.48
CA GLU A 394 -10.79 -19.03 -26.29
C GLU A 394 -11.73 -19.87 -25.41
N GLN A 395 -11.32 -21.06 -25.01
CA GLN A 395 -12.07 -21.87 -24.04
C GLN A 395 -11.98 -21.28 -22.62
N MET A 396 -10.91 -20.52 -22.34
CA MET A 396 -10.64 -19.94 -21.04
C MET A 396 -11.31 -18.57 -20.88
N LEU A 397 -11.98 -18.37 -19.72
CA LEU A 397 -12.74 -17.14 -19.41
C LEU A 397 -12.10 -16.32 -18.29
N GLY A 398 -11.30 -16.93 -17.45
CA GLY A 398 -10.64 -16.25 -16.34
C GLY A 398 -9.72 -17.16 -15.56
N ARG A 399 -8.78 -16.56 -14.83
CA ARG A 399 -7.87 -17.24 -13.92
C ARG A 399 -7.60 -16.40 -12.68
N ILE A 400 -7.48 -17.02 -11.52
CA ILE A 400 -7.17 -16.35 -10.24
C ILE A 400 -6.23 -17.28 -9.47
N ARG A 401 -5.20 -16.70 -8.84
CA ARG A 401 -4.29 -17.43 -7.95
C ARG A 401 -4.95 -17.71 -6.60
N LEU A 402 -4.64 -18.85 -5.97
CA LEU A 402 -5.00 -19.12 -4.59
C LEU A 402 -3.89 -18.61 -3.64
N VAL A 403 -4.29 -18.22 -2.44
CA VAL A 403 -3.34 -17.86 -1.36
C VAL A 403 -2.79 -19.09 -0.70
#